data_834df1b12d4fcce70ed0ae3e88363b2d
#
_entry.id   834df1b12d4fcce70ed0ae3e88363b2d
#
_cell.length_a   1.000
_cell.length_b   1.000
_cell.length_c   1.000
_cell.angle_alpha   90.00
_cell.angle_beta   90.00
_cell.angle_gamma   90.00
#
_symmetry.space_group_name_H-M   'P 1'
#
loop_
_entity.id
_entity.type
_entity.pdbx_description
1 polymer ?
#
loop_
_entity_poly.entity_id
_entity_poly.type
_entity_poly.pdbx_seq_one_letter_code
_entity_poly.pdbx_strand_id
1 'polypeptide(L)'
;METETYPQASMRNSQTTMLAIVLAFAFASCDLTDKFGAANEKDAVARVYDRYLYRDELAEIIQPGLPTKDSLQLANNYINNWIRNELVLYKAESNLDEEKKNVDRKLEEYRNSLIRYIYERELIRQNLDTTVSKSEIEKYYQDNKANFQLRDNIVKALYVKVRKNAPKVNQVRTWYKSDLPKDRKLLTDYCNQYASDFMQDDTTWHSFDEMLKKIPSKIFDKESFLRNNSTLEAEDSTDYYFIKIQEYKMRESQSPLSFVQDDIRVMIVNKKKLDLIREAEKAIYDEALKKNEFEIFN
;
A
#
# COMPACT_ATOMS: atom_id res chain seq x y z
N MET A 1 -39.06 -31.29 -88.96
CA MET A 1 -38.85 -32.71 -88.68
C MET A 1 -37.33 -32.90 -88.61
N GLU A 2 -36.73 -32.49 -87.50
CA GLU A 2 -35.28 -32.69 -87.22
C GLU A 2 -35.14 -33.15 -85.83
N THR A 3 -34.58 -34.34 -85.70
CA THR A 3 -34.33 -35.01 -84.44
C THR A 3 -32.94 -34.64 -83.98
N GLU A 4 -32.83 -33.87 -82.87
CA GLU A 4 -31.54 -33.62 -82.27
C GLU A 4 -31.21 -34.74 -81.27
N THR A 5 -30.09 -35.38 -81.50
CA THR A 5 -29.45 -36.41 -80.71
C THR A 5 -28.53 -35.77 -79.70
N TYR A 6 -28.77 -35.93 -78.40
CA TYR A 6 -27.83 -35.54 -77.33
C TYR A 6 -26.80 -36.68 -77.07
N PRO A 7 -25.51 -36.32 -76.87
CA PRO A 7 -24.50 -37.33 -76.57
C PRO A 7 -24.50 -37.61 -75.02
N GLN A 8 -24.56 -38.89 -74.67
CA GLN A 8 -24.32 -39.39 -73.31
C GLN A 8 -22.84 -39.24 -72.93
N ALA A 9 -22.46 -38.29 -72.10
CA ALA A 9 -21.14 -38.18 -71.52
C ALA A 9 -21.04 -38.99 -70.23
N SER A 10 -20.15 -39.89 -70.22
CA SER A 10 -19.52 -40.76 -69.27
C SER A 10 -19.53 -40.25 -67.78
N MET A 11 -20.41 -40.80 -66.95
CA MET A 11 -20.48 -40.62 -65.45
C MET A 11 -19.58 -41.61 -64.71
N ARG A 12 -18.50 -42.11 -65.23
CA ARG A 12 -17.70 -43.21 -64.59
C ARG A 12 -16.39 -42.77 -63.97
N ASN A 13 -15.96 -41.52 -64.17
CA ASN A 13 -14.70 -41.03 -63.62
C ASN A 13 -14.85 -40.08 -62.37
N SER A 14 -16.08 -39.66 -62.03
CA SER A 14 -16.33 -38.73 -60.91
C SER A 14 -16.28 -39.42 -59.53
N GLN A 15 -16.68 -40.69 -59.45
CA GLN A 15 -16.71 -41.37 -58.14
C GLN A 15 -15.35 -41.84 -57.63
N THR A 16 -14.44 -42.20 -58.57
CA THR A 16 -13.05 -42.60 -58.19
C THR A 16 -12.17 -41.43 -57.83
N THR A 17 -12.37 -40.24 -58.37
CA THR A 17 -11.66 -39.01 -58.04
C THR A 17 -12.17 -38.43 -56.66
N MET A 18 -13.46 -38.56 -56.33
CA MET A 18 -14.01 -38.13 -55.11
C MET A 18 -13.57 -39.03 -53.91
N LEU A 19 -13.45 -40.33 -54.12
CA LEU A 19 -12.95 -41.29 -53.12
C LEU A 19 -11.46 -41.10 -52.84
N ALA A 20 -10.64 -40.74 -53.83
CA ALA A 20 -9.22 -40.45 -53.68
C ALA A 20 -8.94 -39.15 -52.90
N ILE A 21 -9.80 -38.11 -53.04
CA ILE A 21 -9.70 -36.84 -52.30
C ILE A 21 -10.10 -37.02 -50.83
N VAL A 22 -11.11 -37.84 -50.52
CA VAL A 22 -11.53 -38.12 -49.13
C VAL A 22 -10.47 -38.98 -48.42
N LEU A 23 -9.77 -39.90 -49.08
CA LEU A 23 -8.69 -40.67 -48.48
C LEU A 23 -7.41 -39.84 -48.23
N ALA A 24 -7.14 -38.82 -49.06
CA ALA A 24 -5.99 -37.92 -48.91
C ALA A 24 -6.17 -36.98 -47.69
N PHE A 25 -7.41 -36.60 -47.31
CA PHE A 25 -7.69 -35.78 -46.14
C PHE A 25 -7.65 -36.57 -44.83
N ALA A 26 -7.81 -37.91 -44.86
CA ALA A 26 -7.73 -38.73 -43.66
C ALA A 26 -6.28 -38.94 -43.16
N PHE A 27 -5.26 -38.77 -44.00
CA PHE A 27 -3.85 -38.87 -43.59
C PHE A 27 -3.20 -37.54 -43.19
N ALA A 28 -3.85 -36.40 -43.46
CA ALA A 28 -3.34 -35.08 -43.02
C ALA A 28 -3.80 -34.68 -41.63
N SER A 29 -4.69 -35.46 -40.97
CA SER A 29 -5.28 -35.09 -39.68
C SER A 29 -4.50 -35.59 -38.45
N CYS A 30 -3.45 -36.41 -38.64
CA CYS A 30 -2.68 -36.94 -37.50
C CYS A 30 -1.46 -36.13 -37.09
N ASP A 31 -1.05 -35.12 -37.88
CA ASP A 31 0.19 -34.38 -37.58
C ASP A 31 -0.01 -33.02 -36.88
N LEU A 32 -1.28 -32.63 -36.68
CA LEU A 32 -1.59 -31.34 -36.06
C LEU A 32 -1.83 -31.42 -34.54
N THR A 33 -2.08 -32.62 -33.99
CA THR A 33 -2.31 -32.81 -32.55
C THR A 33 -1.03 -33.03 -31.77
N ASP A 34 0.06 -33.48 -32.40
CA ASP A 34 1.35 -33.71 -31.71
C ASP A 34 2.19 -32.43 -31.50
N LYS A 35 1.88 -31.34 -32.20
CA LYS A 35 2.63 -30.07 -32.02
C LYS A 35 2.15 -29.20 -30.87
N PHE A 36 0.95 -29.43 -30.35
CA PHE A 36 0.43 -28.67 -29.18
C PHE A 36 0.66 -29.36 -27.85
N GLY A 37 0.97 -30.66 -27.82
CA GLY A 37 1.18 -31.42 -26.57
C GLY A 37 2.64 -31.64 -26.16
N ALA A 38 3.57 -31.67 -27.12
CA ALA A 38 4.96 -32.11 -26.90
C ALA A 38 5.96 -31.00 -26.60
N ALA A 39 5.59 -29.73 -26.76
CA ALA A 39 6.51 -28.61 -26.57
C ALA A 39 6.70 -28.22 -25.08
N ASN A 40 5.82 -28.65 -24.19
CA ASN A 40 5.75 -28.16 -22.80
C ASN A 40 6.35 -29.08 -21.74
N GLU A 41 6.61 -30.35 -22.02
CA GLU A 41 7.20 -31.27 -21.01
C GLU A 41 8.69 -31.01 -20.74
N LYS A 42 9.43 -30.47 -21.70
CA LYS A 42 10.90 -30.30 -21.60
C LYS A 42 11.36 -29.25 -20.62
N ASP A 43 10.50 -28.26 -20.31
CA ASP A 43 10.82 -27.16 -19.39
C ASP A 43 10.01 -27.21 -18.08
N ALA A 44 9.22 -28.25 -17.88
CA ALA A 44 8.49 -28.44 -16.65
C ALA A 44 9.41 -28.83 -15.48
N VAL A 45 9.24 -28.17 -14.33
CA VAL A 45 10.00 -28.45 -13.09
C VAL A 45 9.20 -29.27 -12.08
N ALA A 46 7.87 -29.29 -12.21
CA ALA A 46 6.98 -30.15 -11.45
C ALA A 46 5.69 -30.46 -12.23
N ARG A 47 5.01 -31.54 -11.86
CA ARG A 47 3.70 -31.92 -12.40
C ARG A 47 2.81 -32.48 -11.30
N VAL A 48 1.55 -32.07 -11.30
CA VAL A 48 0.47 -32.65 -10.50
C VAL A 48 -0.69 -32.97 -11.42
N TYR A 49 -0.96 -34.25 -11.65
CA TYR A 49 -1.93 -34.77 -12.64
C TYR A 49 -1.65 -34.19 -14.04
N ASP A 50 -2.52 -33.37 -14.58
CA ASP A 50 -2.45 -32.71 -15.89
C ASP A 50 -1.90 -31.27 -15.84
N ARG A 51 -1.59 -30.77 -14.65
CA ARG A 51 -1.05 -29.42 -14.44
C ARG A 51 0.47 -29.46 -14.30
N TYR A 52 1.15 -28.53 -14.96
CA TYR A 52 2.60 -28.43 -15.00
C TYR A 52 3.04 -27.08 -14.43
N LEU A 53 4.11 -27.09 -13.66
CA LEU A 53 4.86 -25.91 -13.28
C LEU A 53 6.08 -25.79 -14.18
N TYR A 54 6.24 -24.65 -14.83
CA TYR A 54 7.32 -24.42 -15.77
C TYR A 54 8.48 -23.64 -15.17
N ARG A 55 9.64 -23.73 -15.81
CA ARG A 55 10.88 -23.11 -15.36
C ARG A 55 10.84 -21.58 -15.42
N ASP A 56 10.13 -20.98 -16.36
CA ASP A 56 9.92 -19.56 -16.51
C ASP A 56 9.14 -18.98 -15.34
N GLU A 57 8.06 -19.64 -14.89
CA GLU A 57 7.31 -19.27 -13.66
C GLU A 57 8.21 -19.27 -12.42
N LEU A 58 9.11 -20.26 -12.34
CA LEU A 58 10.08 -20.34 -11.25
C LEU A 58 11.13 -19.22 -11.32
N ALA A 59 11.54 -18.84 -12.54
CA ALA A 59 12.53 -17.81 -12.77
C ALA A 59 12.03 -16.39 -12.36
N GLU A 60 10.72 -16.13 -12.44
CA GLU A 60 10.13 -14.86 -12.00
C GLU A 60 10.26 -14.65 -10.47
N ILE A 61 10.36 -15.75 -9.70
CA ILE A 61 10.41 -15.73 -8.23
C ILE A 61 11.85 -15.70 -7.72
N ILE A 62 12.78 -16.28 -8.48
CA ILE A 62 14.20 -16.31 -8.13
C ILE A 62 14.86 -15.01 -8.59
N GLN A 63 15.11 -14.10 -7.64
CA GLN A 63 15.79 -12.85 -7.94
C GLN A 63 17.23 -13.08 -8.44
N PRO A 64 17.67 -12.39 -9.50
CA PRO A 64 19.06 -12.44 -9.95
C PRO A 64 20.01 -11.95 -8.85
N GLY A 65 21.10 -12.69 -8.64
CA GLY A 65 22.16 -12.30 -7.68
C GLY A 65 22.10 -12.96 -6.31
N LEU A 66 21.14 -13.83 -6.06
CA LEU A 66 21.12 -14.66 -4.84
C LEU A 66 22.21 -15.74 -4.89
N PRO A 67 22.85 -16.10 -3.73
CA PRO A 67 23.71 -17.24 -3.62
C PRO A 67 23.03 -18.52 -4.11
N THR A 68 23.75 -19.38 -4.81
CA THR A 68 23.18 -20.61 -5.43
C THR A 68 22.44 -21.49 -4.43
N LYS A 69 22.90 -21.60 -3.18
CA LYS A 69 22.24 -22.38 -2.13
C LYS A 69 20.88 -21.80 -1.75
N ASP A 70 20.79 -20.48 -1.61
CA ASP A 70 19.54 -19.79 -1.23
C ASP A 70 18.53 -19.82 -2.38
N SER A 71 18.99 -19.66 -3.61
CA SER A 71 18.18 -19.80 -4.84
C SER A 71 17.58 -21.19 -4.95
N LEU A 72 18.37 -22.25 -4.71
CA LEU A 72 17.89 -23.64 -4.73
C LEU A 72 16.88 -23.91 -3.61
N GLN A 73 17.10 -23.35 -2.43
CA GLN A 73 16.15 -23.52 -1.31
C GLN A 73 14.84 -22.81 -1.59
N LEU A 74 14.86 -21.59 -2.14
CA LEU A 74 13.66 -20.86 -2.57
C LEU A 74 12.90 -21.63 -3.65
N ALA A 75 13.61 -22.13 -4.67
CA ALA A 75 13.03 -22.94 -5.74
C ALA A 75 12.32 -24.19 -5.18
N ASN A 76 13.00 -24.96 -4.33
CA ASN A 76 12.43 -26.15 -3.73
C ASN A 76 11.21 -25.86 -2.84
N ASN A 77 11.26 -24.78 -2.07
CA ASN A 77 10.13 -24.35 -1.24
C ASN A 77 8.93 -23.95 -2.11
N TYR A 78 9.16 -23.22 -3.18
CA TYR A 78 8.11 -22.83 -4.12
C TYR A 78 7.49 -24.05 -4.80
N ILE A 79 8.30 -24.96 -5.37
CA ILE A 79 7.84 -26.19 -6.01
C ILE A 79 7.00 -27.02 -5.04
N ASN A 80 7.47 -27.23 -3.80
CA ASN A 80 6.72 -27.98 -2.80
C ASN A 80 5.38 -27.32 -2.43
N ASN A 81 5.35 -26.00 -2.30
CA ASN A 81 4.11 -25.28 -2.03
C ASN A 81 3.14 -25.34 -3.22
N TRP A 82 3.65 -25.19 -4.44
CA TRP A 82 2.85 -25.33 -5.66
C TRP A 82 2.23 -26.73 -5.75
N ILE A 83 3.02 -27.80 -5.55
CA ILE A 83 2.52 -29.17 -5.54
C ILE A 83 1.40 -29.35 -4.52
N ARG A 84 1.57 -28.85 -3.28
CA ARG A 84 0.54 -28.93 -2.23
C ARG A 84 -0.73 -28.21 -2.62
N ASN A 85 -0.60 -27.01 -3.16
CA ASN A 85 -1.74 -26.21 -3.59
C ASN A 85 -2.51 -26.89 -4.73
N GLU A 86 -1.82 -27.43 -5.74
CA GLU A 86 -2.44 -28.15 -6.85
C GLU A 86 -3.14 -29.43 -6.38
N LEU A 87 -2.55 -30.19 -5.45
CA LEU A 87 -3.19 -31.38 -4.88
C LEU A 87 -4.47 -31.04 -4.10
N VAL A 88 -4.44 -29.93 -3.32
CA VAL A 88 -5.63 -29.45 -2.60
C VAL A 88 -6.69 -28.97 -3.57
N LEU A 89 -6.30 -28.21 -4.61
CA LEU A 89 -7.22 -27.72 -5.64
C LEU A 89 -7.88 -28.88 -6.40
N TYR A 90 -7.12 -29.86 -6.85
CA TYR A 90 -7.64 -31.08 -7.48
C TYR A 90 -8.64 -31.82 -6.57
N LYS A 91 -8.31 -31.93 -5.27
CA LYS A 91 -9.21 -32.57 -4.31
C LYS A 91 -10.48 -31.77 -4.10
N ALA A 92 -10.39 -30.45 -4.07
CA ALA A 92 -11.53 -29.54 -3.99
C ALA A 92 -12.42 -29.65 -5.23
N GLU A 93 -11.84 -29.61 -6.43
CA GLU A 93 -12.55 -29.79 -7.70
C GLU A 93 -13.29 -31.12 -7.78
N SER A 94 -12.71 -32.20 -7.19
CA SER A 94 -13.32 -33.53 -7.16
C SER A 94 -14.45 -33.67 -6.13
N ASN A 95 -14.40 -32.91 -5.01
CA ASN A 95 -15.31 -33.10 -3.88
C ASN A 95 -16.38 -32.00 -3.75
N LEU A 96 -16.23 -30.86 -4.44
CA LEU A 96 -17.22 -29.80 -4.41
C LEU A 96 -18.24 -29.96 -5.52
N ASP A 97 -19.49 -29.63 -5.19
CA ASP A 97 -20.58 -29.55 -6.18
C ASP A 97 -20.30 -28.43 -7.20
N GLU A 98 -20.82 -28.55 -8.41
CA GLU A 98 -20.62 -27.57 -9.49
C GLU A 98 -21.08 -26.16 -9.10
N GLU A 99 -22.17 -26.04 -8.32
CA GLU A 99 -22.65 -24.75 -7.81
C GLU A 99 -21.61 -24.06 -6.91
N LYS A 100 -20.89 -24.82 -6.09
CA LYS A 100 -19.83 -24.30 -5.21
C LYS A 100 -18.53 -23.96 -5.96
N LYS A 101 -18.30 -24.61 -7.10
CA LYS A 101 -17.16 -24.37 -7.98
C LYS A 101 -17.38 -23.16 -8.89
N ASN A 102 -18.64 -22.83 -9.17
CA ASN A 102 -18.96 -21.68 -10.02
C ASN A 102 -18.64 -20.37 -9.29
N VAL A 103 -17.49 -19.81 -9.61
CA VAL A 103 -16.99 -18.52 -9.08
C VAL A 103 -17.05 -17.40 -10.10
N ASP A 104 -17.61 -17.62 -11.29
CA ASP A 104 -17.57 -16.68 -12.40
C ASP A 104 -18.14 -15.31 -12.03
N ARG A 105 -19.31 -15.30 -11.34
CA ARG A 105 -19.90 -14.05 -10.86
C ARG A 105 -18.96 -13.31 -9.89
N LYS A 106 -18.31 -14.02 -8.99
CA LYS A 106 -17.35 -13.40 -8.03
C LYS A 106 -16.11 -12.87 -8.76
N LEU A 107 -15.62 -13.58 -9.77
CA LEU A 107 -14.50 -13.14 -10.59
C LEU A 107 -14.87 -11.89 -11.40
N GLU A 108 -16.06 -11.84 -11.96
CA GLU A 108 -16.56 -10.68 -12.68
C GLU A 108 -16.74 -9.46 -11.74
N GLU A 109 -17.38 -9.64 -10.59
CA GLU A 109 -17.51 -8.60 -9.55
C GLU A 109 -16.13 -8.06 -9.12
N TYR A 110 -15.16 -8.96 -8.91
CA TYR A 110 -13.80 -8.58 -8.55
C TYR A 110 -13.11 -7.83 -9.69
N ARG A 111 -13.18 -8.32 -10.91
CA ARG A 111 -12.64 -7.64 -12.10
C ARG A 111 -13.21 -6.23 -12.24
N ASN A 112 -14.52 -6.08 -12.12
CA ASN A 112 -15.20 -4.80 -12.24
C ASN A 112 -14.80 -3.84 -11.12
N SER A 113 -14.66 -4.33 -9.89
CA SER A 113 -14.18 -3.53 -8.77
C SER A 113 -12.74 -3.05 -8.98
N LEU A 114 -11.87 -3.91 -9.52
CA LEU A 114 -10.48 -3.57 -9.81
C LEU A 114 -10.36 -2.52 -10.92
N ILE A 115 -11.16 -2.66 -12.01
CA ILE A 115 -11.19 -1.68 -13.10
C ILE A 115 -11.66 -0.31 -12.58
N ARG A 116 -12.73 -0.29 -11.75
CA ARG A 116 -13.23 0.94 -11.12
C ARG A 116 -12.15 1.59 -10.26
N TYR A 117 -11.49 0.81 -9.39
CA TYR A 117 -10.40 1.29 -8.56
C TYR A 117 -9.25 1.90 -9.38
N ILE A 118 -8.86 1.25 -10.48
CA ILE A 118 -7.81 1.76 -11.38
C ILE A 118 -8.24 3.09 -12.00
N TYR A 119 -9.49 3.18 -12.47
CA TYR A 119 -10.03 4.42 -13.04
C TYR A 119 -10.05 5.56 -12.02
N GLU A 120 -10.59 5.33 -10.81
CA GLU A 120 -10.63 6.33 -9.74
C GLU A 120 -9.22 6.79 -9.35
N ARG A 121 -8.25 5.87 -9.27
CA ARG A 121 -6.85 6.19 -8.99
C ARG A 121 -6.24 7.09 -10.07
N GLU A 122 -6.51 6.80 -11.34
CA GLU A 122 -6.03 7.64 -12.44
C GLU A 122 -6.72 9.02 -12.47
N LEU A 123 -8.02 9.07 -12.17
CA LEU A 123 -8.77 10.31 -12.03
C LEU A 123 -8.16 11.20 -10.94
N ILE A 124 -7.88 10.62 -9.78
CA ILE A 124 -7.23 11.31 -8.66
C ILE A 124 -5.84 11.80 -9.07
N ARG A 125 -5.02 10.94 -9.68
CA ARG A 125 -3.67 11.29 -10.10
C ARG A 125 -3.63 12.48 -11.06
N GLN A 126 -4.63 12.59 -11.93
CA GLN A 126 -4.69 13.62 -12.96
C GLN A 126 -5.33 14.94 -12.50
N ASN A 127 -6.31 14.86 -11.58
CA ASN A 127 -7.19 15.99 -11.30
C ASN A 127 -7.20 16.44 -9.84
N LEU A 128 -6.61 15.68 -8.90
CA LEU A 128 -6.65 16.09 -7.50
C LEU A 128 -5.72 17.27 -7.23
N ASP A 129 -6.29 18.40 -6.81
CA ASP A 129 -5.54 19.50 -6.21
C ASP A 129 -5.22 19.16 -4.74
N THR A 130 -3.94 18.93 -4.47
CA THR A 130 -3.43 18.67 -3.12
C THR A 130 -3.05 19.93 -2.36
N THR A 131 -3.16 21.10 -2.99
CA THR A 131 -2.84 22.39 -2.36
C THR A 131 -3.89 22.71 -1.30
N VAL A 132 -3.43 22.98 -0.09
CA VAL A 132 -4.29 23.40 1.02
C VAL A 132 -3.75 24.67 1.62
N SER A 133 -4.54 25.73 1.53
CA SER A 133 -4.21 27.06 2.06
C SER A 133 -4.33 27.09 3.59
N LYS A 134 -3.63 28.05 4.21
CA LYS A 134 -3.76 28.29 5.66
C LYS A 134 -5.19 28.63 6.05
N SER A 135 -5.92 29.40 5.21
CA SER A 135 -7.32 29.75 5.47
C SER A 135 -8.26 28.55 5.43
N GLU A 136 -8.01 27.56 4.54
CA GLU A 136 -8.79 26.30 4.54
C GLU A 136 -8.54 25.49 5.82
N ILE A 137 -7.28 25.42 6.28
CA ILE A 137 -6.93 24.72 7.54
C ILE A 137 -7.62 25.40 8.72
N GLU A 138 -7.55 26.71 8.80
CA GLU A 138 -8.14 27.50 9.90
C GLU A 138 -9.66 27.35 9.91
N LYS A 139 -10.32 27.48 8.74
CA LYS A 139 -11.75 27.26 8.60
C LYS A 139 -12.16 25.86 9.01
N TYR A 140 -11.46 24.82 8.52
CA TYR A 140 -11.75 23.43 8.86
C TYR A 140 -11.62 23.19 10.38
N TYR A 141 -10.58 23.75 10.99
CA TYR A 141 -10.39 23.67 12.45
C TYR A 141 -11.55 24.32 13.20
N GLN A 142 -11.99 25.50 12.83
CA GLN A 142 -13.08 26.20 13.51
C GLN A 142 -14.41 25.45 13.35
N ASP A 143 -14.71 25.00 12.12
CA ASP A 143 -15.95 24.25 11.81
C ASP A 143 -16.03 22.90 12.53
N ASN A 144 -14.88 22.30 12.87
CA ASN A 144 -14.78 20.99 13.49
C ASN A 144 -14.13 21.00 14.87
N LYS A 145 -14.09 22.15 15.54
CA LYS A 145 -13.31 22.37 16.77
C LYS A 145 -13.56 21.34 17.85
N ALA A 146 -14.79 20.89 18.04
CA ALA A 146 -15.16 19.88 19.02
C ALA A 146 -14.47 18.53 18.81
N ASN A 147 -14.03 18.21 17.60
CA ASN A 147 -13.34 16.96 17.25
C ASN A 147 -11.84 16.99 17.56
N PHE A 148 -11.29 18.18 17.85
CA PHE A 148 -9.86 18.38 18.10
C PHE A 148 -9.57 18.52 19.60
N GLN A 149 -9.97 17.53 20.39
CA GLN A 149 -9.55 17.40 21.78
C GLN A 149 -8.26 16.57 21.87
N LEU A 150 -7.35 16.97 22.73
CA LEU A 150 -6.10 16.28 22.98
C LEU A 150 -6.36 14.90 23.59
N ARG A 151 -5.77 13.87 22.99
CA ARG A 151 -5.82 12.50 23.55
C ARG A 151 -4.76 12.29 24.63
N ASP A 152 -3.64 13.02 24.50
CA ASP A 152 -2.47 12.95 25.38
C ASP A 152 -2.04 14.36 25.80
N ASN A 153 -1.23 14.44 26.84
CA ASN A 153 -0.60 15.70 27.22
C ASN A 153 0.42 16.11 26.16
N ILE A 154 0.43 17.38 25.81
CA ILE A 154 1.42 17.95 24.89
C ILE A 154 2.24 19.04 25.56
N VAL A 155 3.48 19.18 25.13
CA VAL A 155 4.42 20.16 25.66
C VAL A 155 5.15 20.88 24.54
N LYS A 156 5.49 22.14 24.79
CA LYS A 156 6.59 22.80 24.10
C LYS A 156 7.78 22.73 25.03
N ALA A 157 8.86 22.11 24.59
CA ALA A 157 9.99 21.85 25.44
C ALA A 157 11.31 21.84 24.70
N LEU A 158 12.36 22.20 25.43
CA LEU A 158 13.74 21.96 25.06
C LEU A 158 14.15 20.59 25.58
N TYR A 159 14.87 19.84 24.78
CA TYR A 159 15.45 18.55 25.16
C TYR A 159 16.92 18.47 24.76
N VAL A 160 17.77 17.99 25.66
CA VAL A 160 19.20 17.76 25.41
C VAL A 160 19.64 16.44 26.00
N LYS A 161 20.27 15.60 25.20
CA LYS A 161 20.96 14.39 25.61
C LYS A 161 22.45 14.57 25.38
N VAL A 162 23.25 14.36 26.42
CA VAL A 162 24.71 14.54 26.34
C VAL A 162 25.43 13.44 27.11
N ARG A 163 26.56 12.97 26.59
CA ARG A 163 27.38 11.96 27.26
C ARG A 163 27.96 12.48 28.58
N LYS A 164 28.02 11.63 29.60
CA LYS A 164 28.59 11.96 30.93
C LYS A 164 30.04 12.43 30.87
N ASN A 165 30.82 11.94 29.92
CA ASN A 165 32.20 12.33 29.70
C ASN A 165 32.39 13.56 28.79
N ALA A 166 31.34 14.18 28.33
CA ALA A 166 31.43 15.39 27.51
C ALA A 166 32.02 16.56 28.30
N PRO A 167 32.81 17.43 27.64
CA PRO A 167 33.44 18.56 28.33
C PRO A 167 32.35 19.54 28.81
N LYS A 168 32.61 20.17 29.97
CA LYS A 168 31.75 21.24 30.50
C LYS A 168 30.26 20.89 30.71
N VAL A 169 29.92 19.62 30.86
CA VAL A 169 28.55 19.13 31.05
C VAL A 169 27.80 19.84 32.20
N ASN A 170 28.50 20.24 33.27
CA ASN A 170 27.91 20.99 34.38
C ASN A 170 27.37 22.38 33.97
N GLN A 171 27.89 22.97 32.90
CA GLN A 171 27.38 24.25 32.38
C GLN A 171 26.05 24.05 31.68
N VAL A 172 25.80 22.90 31.06
CA VAL A 172 24.51 22.55 30.44
C VAL A 172 23.38 22.61 31.48
N ARG A 173 23.64 22.16 32.74
CA ARG A 173 22.67 22.23 33.85
C ARG A 173 22.27 23.67 34.20
N THR A 174 23.09 24.62 33.93
CA THR A 174 22.78 26.05 34.13
C THR A 174 22.07 26.62 32.92
N TRP A 175 22.60 26.35 31.73
CA TRP A 175 22.10 26.95 30.50
C TRP A 175 20.69 26.46 30.12
N TYR A 176 20.39 25.17 30.28
CA TYR A 176 19.08 24.63 29.87
C TYR A 176 17.93 25.19 30.71
N LYS A 177 18.19 25.64 31.96
CA LYS A 177 17.20 26.26 32.84
C LYS A 177 17.00 27.74 32.55
N SER A 178 17.99 28.37 31.93
CA SER A 178 18.03 29.80 31.69
C SER A 178 17.11 30.21 30.51
N ASP A 179 16.47 31.38 30.67
CA ASP A 179 15.74 32.04 29.58
C ASP A 179 16.54 33.15 28.92
N LEU A 180 17.76 33.41 29.40
CA LEU A 180 18.62 34.46 28.87
C LEU A 180 19.09 34.10 27.44
N PRO A 181 18.96 35.02 26.46
CA PRO A 181 19.41 34.76 25.08
C PRO A 181 20.86 34.33 24.97
N LYS A 182 21.75 34.84 25.85
CA LYS A 182 23.15 34.46 25.91
C LYS A 182 23.31 32.96 26.25
N ASP A 183 22.60 32.49 27.25
CA ASP A 183 22.70 31.08 27.70
C ASP A 183 22.09 30.13 26.70
N ARG A 184 21.00 30.53 26.05
CA ARG A 184 20.40 29.78 24.93
C ARG A 184 21.40 29.63 23.78
N LYS A 185 22.10 30.70 23.40
CA LYS A 185 23.14 30.62 22.38
C LYS A 185 24.28 29.69 22.78
N LEU A 186 24.77 29.79 24.03
CA LEU A 186 25.82 28.90 24.55
C LEU A 186 25.38 27.45 24.57
N LEU A 187 24.13 27.18 24.93
CA LEU A 187 23.55 25.84 24.88
C LEU A 187 23.47 25.32 23.43
N THR A 188 23.03 26.16 22.47
CA THR A 188 22.96 25.78 21.06
C THR A 188 24.34 25.43 20.51
N ASP A 189 25.34 26.30 20.76
CA ASP A 189 26.71 26.07 20.30
C ASP A 189 27.29 24.78 20.92
N TYR A 190 26.99 24.52 22.19
CA TYR A 190 27.39 23.32 22.89
C TYR A 190 26.71 22.06 22.33
N CYS A 191 25.40 22.10 22.10
CA CYS A 191 24.65 20.97 21.57
C CYS A 191 25.16 20.56 20.18
N ASN A 192 25.42 21.51 19.32
CA ASN A 192 25.96 21.24 17.99
C ASN A 192 27.31 20.52 18.00
N GLN A 193 28.10 20.65 19.08
CA GLN A 193 29.43 20.04 19.20
C GLN A 193 29.43 18.74 19.98
N TYR A 194 28.60 18.61 21.03
CA TYR A 194 28.75 17.58 22.05
C TYR A 194 27.48 16.81 22.37
N ALA A 195 26.29 17.27 21.98
CA ALA A 195 25.05 16.54 22.25
C ALA A 195 24.92 15.29 21.36
N SER A 196 24.45 14.21 21.95
CA SER A 196 24.14 12.98 21.21
C SER A 196 22.77 13.07 20.53
N ASP A 197 21.84 13.83 21.14
CA ASP A 197 20.51 14.16 20.59
C ASP A 197 20.02 15.45 21.28
N PHE A 198 19.37 16.32 20.53
CA PHE A 198 18.80 17.53 21.11
C PHE A 198 17.66 18.08 20.27
N MET A 199 16.77 18.80 20.94
CA MET A 199 15.66 19.54 20.35
C MET A 199 15.60 20.89 21.04
N GLN A 200 15.80 21.97 20.29
CA GLN A 200 15.80 23.33 20.80
C GLN A 200 14.66 24.18 20.24
N ASP A 201 13.83 23.61 19.36
CA ASP A 201 12.58 24.22 18.95
C ASP A 201 11.54 24.08 20.05
N ASP A 202 11.53 25.04 20.95
CA ASP A 202 10.58 25.15 22.03
C ASP A 202 9.26 25.85 21.61
N THR A 203 9.06 26.06 20.31
CA THR A 203 7.85 26.66 19.76
C THR A 203 6.87 25.62 19.24
N THR A 204 7.35 24.43 18.90
CA THR A 204 6.57 23.32 18.39
C THR A 204 5.99 22.44 19.52
N TRP A 205 4.74 22.03 19.34
CA TRP A 205 4.10 21.11 20.27
C TRP A 205 4.53 19.67 20.01
N HIS A 206 4.86 18.95 21.08
CA HIS A 206 5.23 17.54 21.04
C HIS A 206 4.38 16.74 22.04
N SER A 207 4.10 15.48 21.73
CA SER A 207 3.52 14.56 22.72
C SER A 207 4.49 14.39 23.89
N PHE A 208 4.00 14.61 25.09
CA PHE A 208 4.81 14.42 26.30
C PHE A 208 5.18 12.94 26.47
N ASP A 209 4.30 12.05 26.10
CA ASP A 209 4.54 10.60 26.16
C ASP A 209 5.65 10.15 25.21
N GLU A 210 5.68 10.66 23.97
CA GLU A 210 6.74 10.37 23.02
C GLU A 210 8.10 10.94 23.49
N MET A 211 8.07 12.10 24.13
CA MET A 211 9.28 12.68 24.72
C MET A 211 9.80 11.82 25.87
N LEU A 212 8.92 11.33 26.74
CA LEU A 212 9.31 10.47 27.86
C LEU A 212 9.89 9.13 27.43
N LYS A 213 9.52 8.59 26.26
CA LYS A 213 10.13 7.36 25.74
C LYS A 213 11.64 7.50 25.47
N LYS A 214 12.11 8.71 25.22
CA LYS A 214 13.54 9.00 24.97
C LYS A 214 14.37 9.10 26.25
N ILE A 215 13.75 9.05 27.43
CA ILE A 215 14.36 9.39 28.70
C ILE A 215 14.25 8.23 29.67
N PRO A 216 15.29 7.86 30.41
CA PRO A 216 15.26 6.79 31.39
C PRO A 216 14.57 7.26 32.70
N SER A 217 13.39 7.87 32.59
CA SER A 217 12.62 8.38 33.73
C SER A 217 11.26 7.72 33.80
N LYS A 218 10.82 7.36 35.02
CA LYS A 218 9.49 6.83 35.29
C LYS A 218 8.65 7.91 36.00
N ILE A 219 7.87 8.64 35.24
CA ILE A 219 6.88 9.57 35.73
C ILE A 219 5.53 8.84 35.73
N PHE A 220 5.02 8.48 36.92
CA PHE A 220 3.76 7.75 37.06
C PHE A 220 2.56 8.68 36.87
N ASP A 221 2.57 9.85 37.50
CA ASP A 221 1.52 10.86 37.36
C ASP A 221 2.06 12.02 36.51
N LYS A 222 1.82 11.94 35.22
CA LYS A 222 2.29 12.92 34.23
C LYS A 222 1.60 14.27 34.35
N GLU A 223 0.34 14.28 34.75
CA GLU A 223 -0.42 15.53 34.92
C GLU A 223 0.05 16.29 36.12
N SER A 224 0.21 15.61 37.26
CA SER A 224 0.77 16.22 38.47
C SER A 224 2.20 16.72 38.23
N PHE A 225 2.99 15.95 37.46
CA PHE A 225 4.35 16.38 37.10
C PHE A 225 4.32 17.69 36.31
N LEU A 226 3.54 17.77 35.24
CA LEU A 226 3.45 18.95 34.39
C LEU A 226 2.94 20.19 35.10
N ARG A 227 2.07 20.02 36.11
CA ARG A 227 1.57 21.15 36.93
C ARG A 227 2.62 21.71 37.90
N ASN A 228 3.52 20.86 38.36
CA ASN A 228 4.43 21.21 39.46
C ASN A 228 5.88 21.36 39.03
N ASN A 229 6.25 20.95 37.81
CA ASN A 229 7.63 20.94 37.36
C ASN A 229 7.77 21.53 35.94
N SER A 230 8.71 22.42 35.77
CA SER A 230 9.10 22.98 34.47
C SER A 230 10.38 22.34 33.90
N THR A 231 11.07 21.52 34.71
CA THR A 231 12.33 20.89 34.31
C THR A 231 12.36 19.43 34.71
N LEU A 232 13.05 18.61 33.91
CA LEU A 232 13.35 17.22 34.22
C LEU A 232 14.83 16.95 33.93
N GLU A 233 15.52 16.37 34.88
CA GLU A 233 16.86 15.80 34.72
C GLU A 233 16.76 14.28 34.94
N ALA A 234 17.37 13.52 34.06
CA ALA A 234 17.54 12.09 34.21
C ALA A 234 18.92 11.67 33.73
N GLU A 235 19.33 10.48 34.11
CA GLU A 235 20.58 9.89 33.65
C GLU A 235 20.46 8.37 33.51
N ASP A 236 21.25 7.82 32.63
CA ASP A 236 21.52 6.39 32.56
C ASP A 236 23.02 6.10 32.80
N SER A 237 23.50 4.94 32.37
CA SER A 237 24.91 4.57 32.54
C SER A 237 25.86 5.47 31.75
N THR A 238 25.44 6.07 30.63
CA THR A 238 26.28 6.75 29.65
C THR A 238 25.96 8.22 29.46
N ASP A 239 24.70 8.62 29.65
CA ASP A 239 24.19 9.91 29.23
C ASP A 239 23.45 10.65 30.34
N TYR A 240 23.44 11.97 30.26
CA TYR A 240 22.54 12.88 30.95
C TYR A 240 21.45 13.36 30.00
N TYR A 241 20.23 13.57 30.56
CA TYR A 241 19.04 14.03 29.86
C TYR A 241 18.50 15.26 30.56
N PHE A 242 18.35 16.33 29.82
CA PHE A 242 17.84 17.62 30.31
C PHE A 242 16.62 18.03 29.50
N ILE A 243 15.52 18.30 30.20
CA ILE A 243 14.30 18.83 29.60
C ILE A 243 13.89 20.09 30.31
N LYS A 244 13.52 21.11 29.54
CA LYS A 244 12.82 22.30 30.04
C LYS A 244 11.49 22.45 29.31
N ILE A 245 10.40 22.37 30.07
CA ILE A 245 9.03 22.54 29.59
C ILE A 245 8.71 24.03 29.63
N GLN A 246 8.39 24.59 28.47
CA GLN A 246 8.02 26.00 28.32
C GLN A 246 6.51 26.19 28.47
N GLU A 247 5.75 25.35 27.79
CA GLU A 247 4.30 25.33 27.83
C GLU A 247 3.81 23.87 27.85
N TYR A 248 2.63 23.66 28.41
CA TYR A 248 1.96 22.36 28.34
C TYR A 248 0.46 22.54 28.16
N LYS A 249 -0.17 21.52 27.58
CA LYS A 249 -1.62 21.35 27.56
C LYS A 249 -1.97 19.93 27.98
N MET A 250 -3.00 19.84 28.82
CA MET A 250 -3.47 18.56 29.33
C MET A 250 -4.34 17.85 28.29
N ARG A 251 -4.37 16.54 28.37
CA ARG A 251 -5.35 15.74 27.63
C ARG A 251 -6.77 16.25 27.87
N GLU A 252 -7.68 15.96 26.95
CA GLU A 252 -9.08 16.41 26.95
C GLU A 252 -9.25 17.93 26.79
N SER A 253 -8.18 18.72 26.82
CA SER A 253 -8.25 20.13 26.46
C SER A 253 -8.27 20.32 24.95
N GLN A 254 -8.67 21.55 24.51
CA GLN A 254 -8.67 21.90 23.10
C GLN A 254 -7.26 21.88 22.52
N SER A 255 -7.06 21.09 21.46
CA SER A 255 -5.79 21.04 20.75
C SER A 255 -5.48 22.38 20.09
N PRO A 256 -4.25 22.89 20.17
CA PRO A 256 -3.83 24.05 19.37
C PRO A 256 -3.86 23.73 17.86
N LEU A 257 -4.27 24.69 17.06
CA LEU A 257 -4.24 24.54 15.60
C LEU A 257 -2.85 24.12 15.08
N SER A 258 -1.79 24.71 15.62
CA SER A 258 -0.40 24.41 15.24
C SER A 258 0.02 22.96 15.52
N PHE A 259 -0.66 22.27 16.43
CA PHE A 259 -0.39 20.84 16.70
C PHE A 259 -1.08 19.92 15.72
N VAL A 260 -2.29 20.27 15.25
CA VAL A 260 -3.13 19.45 14.38
C VAL A 260 -3.17 19.90 12.93
N GLN A 261 -2.46 20.97 12.57
CA GLN A 261 -2.53 21.57 11.23
C GLN A 261 -2.17 20.58 10.11
N ASP A 262 -1.19 19.70 10.33
CA ASP A 262 -0.77 18.74 9.32
C ASP A 262 -1.79 17.61 9.18
N ASP A 263 -2.39 17.17 10.29
CA ASP A 263 -3.51 16.23 10.25
C ASP A 263 -4.71 16.81 9.52
N ILE A 264 -5.04 18.09 9.79
CA ILE A 264 -6.13 18.80 9.11
C ILE A 264 -5.84 18.90 7.62
N ARG A 265 -4.60 19.20 7.22
CA ARG A 265 -4.22 19.22 5.79
C ARG A 265 -4.50 17.87 5.12
N VAL A 266 -4.12 16.76 5.76
CA VAL A 266 -4.41 15.41 5.26
C VAL A 266 -5.92 15.16 5.18
N MET A 267 -6.68 15.57 6.19
CA MET A 267 -8.15 15.44 6.19
C MET A 267 -8.80 16.23 5.04
N ILE A 268 -8.36 17.46 4.79
CA ILE A 268 -8.86 18.29 3.69
C ILE A 268 -8.52 17.66 2.33
N VAL A 269 -7.30 17.18 2.13
CA VAL A 269 -6.91 16.49 0.88
C VAL A 269 -7.74 15.23 0.68
N ASN A 270 -7.96 14.44 1.73
CA ASN A 270 -8.83 13.26 1.64
C ASN A 270 -10.29 13.63 1.32
N LYS A 271 -10.80 14.72 1.88
CA LYS A 271 -12.13 15.23 1.52
C LYS A 271 -12.18 15.64 0.05
N LYS A 272 -11.22 16.44 -0.44
CA LYS A 272 -11.12 16.83 -1.86
C LYS A 272 -11.09 15.60 -2.78
N LYS A 273 -10.37 14.54 -2.38
CA LYS A 273 -10.34 13.27 -3.13
C LYS A 273 -11.71 12.61 -3.23
N LEU A 274 -12.45 12.52 -2.11
CA LEU A 274 -13.77 11.90 -2.09
C LEU A 274 -14.79 12.74 -2.87
N ASP A 275 -14.70 14.07 -2.78
CA ASP A 275 -15.56 14.99 -3.51
C ASP A 275 -15.30 14.89 -5.02
N LEU A 276 -14.02 14.81 -5.46
CA LEU A 276 -13.64 14.61 -6.85
C LEU A 276 -14.25 13.31 -7.44
N ILE A 277 -14.16 12.20 -6.71
CA ILE A 277 -14.75 10.91 -7.15
C ILE A 277 -16.27 11.07 -7.29
N ARG A 278 -16.93 11.63 -6.28
CA ARG A 278 -18.40 11.81 -6.28
C ARG A 278 -18.88 12.72 -7.41
N GLU A 279 -18.16 13.81 -7.67
CA GLU A 279 -18.46 14.72 -8.79
C GLU A 279 -18.30 14.04 -10.14
N ALA A 280 -17.26 13.22 -10.31
CA ALA A 280 -17.04 12.45 -11.52
C ALA A 280 -18.14 11.38 -11.73
N GLU A 281 -18.51 10.63 -10.68
CA GLU A 281 -19.62 9.67 -10.73
C GLU A 281 -20.93 10.35 -11.12
N LYS A 282 -21.22 11.50 -10.50
CA LYS A 282 -22.41 12.30 -10.81
C LYS A 282 -22.38 12.79 -12.26
N ALA A 283 -21.25 13.29 -12.75
CA ALA A 283 -21.13 13.77 -14.12
C ALA A 283 -21.36 12.64 -15.14
N ILE A 284 -20.82 11.45 -14.90
CA ILE A 284 -21.04 10.25 -15.73
C ILE A 284 -22.53 9.89 -15.77
N TYR A 285 -23.18 9.86 -14.59
CA TYR A 285 -24.60 9.55 -14.49
C TYR A 285 -25.48 10.58 -15.22
N ASP A 286 -25.23 11.87 -15.00
CA ASP A 286 -25.97 12.97 -15.62
C ASP A 286 -25.81 12.98 -17.16
N GLU A 287 -24.61 12.61 -17.66
CA GLU A 287 -24.34 12.48 -19.10
C GLU A 287 -25.11 11.30 -19.69
N ALA A 288 -25.06 10.13 -19.07
CA ALA A 288 -25.78 8.94 -19.50
C ALA A 288 -27.30 9.17 -19.53
N LEU A 289 -27.84 9.89 -18.52
CA LEU A 289 -29.26 10.27 -18.46
C LEU A 289 -29.65 11.16 -19.64
N LYS A 290 -28.83 12.17 -19.98
CA LYS A 290 -29.10 13.07 -21.11
C LYS A 290 -29.08 12.36 -22.47
N LYS A 291 -28.26 11.30 -22.57
CA LYS A 291 -28.11 10.51 -23.81
C LYS A 291 -29.06 9.32 -23.89
N ASN A 292 -29.89 9.08 -22.84
CA ASN A 292 -30.74 7.89 -22.70
C ASN A 292 -29.96 6.57 -22.83
N GLU A 293 -28.79 6.48 -22.16
CA GLU A 293 -27.89 5.32 -22.25
C GLU A 293 -28.25 4.22 -21.23
N PHE A 294 -29.26 4.40 -20.40
CA PHE A 294 -29.80 3.36 -19.50
C PHE A 294 -31.33 3.44 -19.37
N GLU A 295 -31.94 2.30 -19.06
CA GLU A 295 -33.35 2.16 -18.75
C GLU A 295 -33.52 1.43 -17.42
N ILE A 296 -34.64 1.75 -16.73
CA ILE A 296 -35.05 1.06 -15.51
C ILE A 296 -36.32 0.28 -15.83
N PHE A 297 -36.23 -1.04 -15.75
CA PHE A 297 -37.43 -1.92 -15.91
C PHE A 297 -37.98 -2.24 -14.54
N ASN A 298 -39.27 -1.94 -14.31
CA ASN A 298 -40.04 -2.22 -13.07
C ASN A 298 -40.80 -3.53 -13.16
#